data_693b4b98e9ca6b922bef78164f83d479
#
_entry.id   693b4b98e9ca6b922bef78164f83d479
#
_cell.length_a   1.000
_cell.length_b   1.000
_cell.length_c   1.000
_cell.angle_alpha   90.00
_cell.angle_beta   90.00
_cell.angle_gamma   90.00
#
_symmetry.space_group_name_H-M   'P 1'
#
loop_
_entity.id
_entity.type
_entity.pdbx_description
1 polymer ?
#
loop_
_entity_poly.entity_id
_entity_poly.type
_entity_poly.pdbx_seq_one_letter_code
_entity_poly.pdbx_strand_id
1 'polypeptide(L)'
;MLVLAPGGLRASRIETWANAPWSPIEALADRYRVIGMDQRNTGSSFAPITADDGWSSYASDQLALMDHLGIERFAVVGMCIGGAFILELIAEAPDRVNAAVAMQPIGQADNHAEFRAIFDEWRKGIADDHPEAGDADWEGVWSNLFGRDNVLWSVPDAILPTIETPVLVLQGDDVYHPKVASQRLAADVPKATLIERWKDPADQPAARAAVDRFLADHTT
;
A
#
# COMPACT_ATOMS: atom_id res chain seq x y z
N MET A 1 -4.11 6.28 13.05
CA MET A 1 -3.17 5.89 11.98
C MET A 1 -3.63 4.59 11.38
N LEU A 2 -3.74 4.50 10.09
CA LEU A 2 -4.05 3.27 9.35
C LEU A 2 -2.75 2.57 8.93
N VAL A 3 -2.68 1.25 9.12
CA VAL A 3 -1.54 0.43 8.68
C VAL A 3 -1.98 -0.59 7.65
N LEU A 4 -1.33 -0.59 6.49
CA LEU A 4 -1.65 -1.40 5.31
C LEU A 4 -0.56 -2.46 5.11
N ALA A 5 -0.90 -3.70 5.39
CA ALA A 5 0.03 -4.81 5.42
C ALA A 5 0.58 -5.16 4.03
N PRO A 6 1.81 -5.68 3.97
CA PRO A 6 2.36 -6.23 2.74
C PRO A 6 1.64 -7.51 2.33
N GLY A 7 1.91 -7.97 1.12
CA GLY A 7 1.31 -9.15 0.52
C GLY A 7 0.34 -8.77 -0.58
N GLY A 8 -0.26 -9.74 -1.21
CA GLY A 8 -1.19 -9.52 -2.29
C GLY A 8 -2.61 -9.90 -1.93
N LEU A 9 -3.44 -10.19 -2.95
CA LEU A 9 -4.88 -10.45 -2.84
C LEU A 9 -5.28 -11.45 -1.74
N ARG A 10 -4.43 -12.38 -1.37
CA ARG A 10 -4.74 -13.36 -0.30
C ARG A 10 -3.92 -13.19 0.97
N ALA A 11 -2.98 -12.26 0.99
CA ALA A 11 -1.95 -12.17 2.03
C ALA A 11 -1.79 -10.75 2.63
N SER A 12 -2.48 -9.74 2.10
CA SER A 12 -2.46 -8.39 2.68
C SER A 12 -3.36 -8.32 3.93
N ARG A 13 -2.90 -8.97 5.00
CA ARG A 13 -3.56 -9.08 6.29
C ARG A 13 -2.62 -8.66 7.42
N ILE A 14 -3.18 -8.28 8.55
CA ILE A 14 -2.44 -7.72 9.69
C ILE A 14 -1.26 -8.62 10.10
N GLU A 15 -1.46 -9.93 10.14
CA GLU A 15 -0.44 -10.90 10.55
C GLU A 15 0.82 -10.87 9.66
N THR A 16 0.69 -10.43 8.40
CA THR A 16 1.82 -10.37 7.47
C THR A 16 2.90 -9.37 7.91
N TRP A 17 2.56 -8.42 8.77
CA TRP A 17 3.54 -7.51 9.38
C TRP A 17 4.61 -8.22 10.23
N ALA A 18 4.34 -9.42 10.72
CA ALA A 18 5.33 -10.22 11.45
C ALA A 18 6.55 -10.60 10.59
N ASN A 19 6.42 -10.59 9.26
CA ASN A 19 7.49 -10.89 8.31
C ASN A 19 8.23 -9.64 7.80
N ALA A 20 7.82 -8.45 8.23
CA ALA A 20 8.46 -7.20 7.86
C ALA A 20 9.77 -6.99 8.64
N PRO A 21 10.73 -6.20 8.12
CA PRO A 21 11.94 -5.82 8.86
C PRO A 21 11.66 -5.20 10.22
N TRP A 22 10.52 -4.52 10.36
CA TRP A 22 9.91 -4.12 11.63
C TRP A 22 8.39 -3.90 11.44
N SER A 23 7.62 -4.14 12.51
CA SER A 23 6.19 -3.91 12.50
C SER A 23 5.84 -2.49 12.98
N PRO A 24 5.18 -1.66 12.18
CA PRO A 24 4.69 -0.36 12.62
C PRO A 24 3.58 -0.49 13.66
N ILE A 25 2.87 -1.61 13.71
CA ILE A 25 1.79 -1.86 14.67
C ILE A 25 2.32 -1.73 16.09
N GLU A 26 3.35 -2.51 16.44
CA GLU A 26 3.95 -2.48 17.76
C GLU A 26 4.76 -1.20 18.02
N ALA A 27 5.51 -0.76 17.01
CA ALA A 27 6.41 0.38 17.16
C ALA A 27 5.68 1.72 17.36
N LEU A 28 4.44 1.85 16.92
CA LEU A 28 3.69 3.10 16.94
C LEU A 28 2.52 3.11 17.95
N ALA A 29 2.17 1.95 18.52
CA ALA A 29 1.00 1.79 19.39
C ALA A 29 1.06 2.62 20.69
N ASP A 30 2.27 2.90 21.21
CA ASP A 30 2.44 3.73 22.41
C ASP A 30 2.09 5.20 22.19
N ARG A 31 2.09 5.66 20.94
CA ARG A 31 1.92 7.07 20.58
C ARG A 31 0.68 7.37 19.75
N TYR A 32 0.19 6.37 19.03
CA TYR A 32 -0.91 6.52 18.09
C TYR A 32 -1.97 5.44 18.32
N ARG A 33 -3.23 5.78 18.05
CA ARG A 33 -4.25 4.78 17.83
C ARG A 33 -3.95 4.11 16.48
N VAL A 34 -3.38 2.92 16.51
CA VAL A 34 -3.06 2.13 15.32
C VAL A 34 -4.28 1.29 14.93
N ILE A 35 -4.64 1.34 13.65
CA ILE A 35 -5.76 0.61 13.05
C ILE A 35 -5.16 -0.22 11.92
N GLY A 36 -5.29 -1.53 12.03
CA GLY A 36 -4.96 -2.46 10.96
C GLY A 36 -6.24 -3.11 10.45
N MET A 37 -6.24 -3.50 9.18
CA MET A 37 -7.30 -4.28 8.59
C MET A 37 -6.74 -5.36 7.68
N ASP A 38 -7.43 -6.48 7.64
CA ASP A 38 -7.25 -7.43 6.55
C ASP A 38 -7.95 -6.83 5.32
N GLN A 39 -7.24 -6.74 4.20
CA GLN A 39 -7.82 -6.21 2.96
C GLN A 39 -8.88 -7.18 2.44
N ARG A 40 -9.77 -6.71 1.54
CA ARG A 40 -10.79 -7.58 0.94
C ARG A 40 -10.17 -8.89 0.43
N ASN A 41 -10.85 -9.99 0.67
CA ASN A 41 -10.48 -11.36 0.28
C ASN A 41 -9.17 -11.86 0.90
N THR A 42 -8.80 -11.32 2.07
CA THR A 42 -7.70 -11.82 2.91
C THR A 42 -8.17 -12.03 4.35
N GLY A 43 -7.52 -12.94 5.06
CA GLY A 43 -7.83 -13.17 6.48
C GLY A 43 -9.30 -13.48 6.72
N SER A 44 -9.97 -12.61 7.49
CA SER A 44 -11.41 -12.72 7.78
C SER A 44 -12.27 -11.76 6.95
N SER A 45 -11.68 -10.98 6.06
CA SER A 45 -12.40 -10.02 5.22
C SER A 45 -12.82 -10.66 3.90
N PHE A 46 -14.11 -10.63 3.61
CA PHE A 46 -14.69 -11.18 2.40
C PHE A 46 -15.43 -10.10 1.62
N ALA A 47 -15.28 -10.09 0.29
CA ALA A 47 -16.07 -9.32 -0.64
C ALA A 47 -16.23 -10.10 -1.95
N PRO A 48 -17.39 -10.04 -2.63
CA PRO A 48 -17.51 -10.62 -3.97
C PRO A 48 -16.44 -10.06 -4.91
N ILE A 49 -16.05 -10.88 -5.89
CA ILE A 49 -15.10 -10.48 -6.93
C ILE A 49 -15.85 -10.21 -8.23
N THR A 50 -15.60 -9.05 -8.81
CA THR A 50 -16.18 -8.62 -10.09
C THR A 50 -15.10 -8.05 -11.00
N ALA A 51 -15.37 -8.00 -12.32
CA ALA A 51 -14.46 -7.42 -13.30
C ALA A 51 -14.12 -5.94 -13.06
N ASP A 52 -14.95 -5.22 -12.27
CA ASP A 52 -14.74 -3.80 -11.96
C ASP A 52 -13.83 -3.57 -10.73
N ASP A 53 -13.50 -4.63 -9.98
CA ASP A 53 -12.64 -4.48 -8.81
C ASP A 53 -11.21 -4.07 -9.19
N GLY A 54 -10.66 -3.16 -8.39
CA GLY A 54 -9.33 -2.59 -8.62
C GLY A 54 -8.86 -1.79 -7.39
N TRP A 55 -7.90 -0.88 -7.58
CA TRP A 55 -7.32 -0.09 -6.50
C TRP A 55 -8.37 0.73 -5.74
N SER A 56 -9.36 1.31 -6.44
CA SER A 56 -10.46 2.07 -5.85
C SER A 56 -11.35 1.22 -4.94
N SER A 57 -11.53 -0.07 -5.21
CA SER A 57 -12.27 -0.96 -4.33
C SER A 57 -11.60 -1.09 -2.96
N TYR A 58 -10.27 -1.19 -2.93
CA TYR A 58 -9.49 -1.22 -1.68
C TYR A 58 -9.55 0.11 -0.94
N ALA A 59 -9.40 1.24 -1.66
CA ALA A 59 -9.48 2.56 -1.06
C ALA A 59 -10.85 2.80 -0.44
N SER A 60 -11.93 2.40 -1.11
CA SER A 60 -13.30 2.48 -0.59
C SER A 60 -13.49 1.69 0.71
N ASP A 61 -12.98 0.45 0.79
CA ASP A 61 -13.05 -0.36 2.02
C ASP A 61 -12.28 0.30 3.18
N GLN A 62 -11.09 0.83 2.89
CA GLN A 62 -10.23 1.50 3.87
C GLN A 62 -10.89 2.78 4.39
N LEU A 63 -11.48 3.59 3.52
CA LEU A 63 -12.22 4.80 3.90
C LEU A 63 -13.47 4.45 4.70
N ALA A 64 -14.23 3.43 4.27
CA ALA A 64 -15.41 2.97 5.00
C ALA A 64 -15.09 2.50 6.43
N LEU A 65 -13.94 1.82 6.63
CA LEU A 65 -13.46 1.46 7.96
C LEU A 65 -13.17 2.72 8.80
N MET A 66 -12.49 3.71 8.24
CA MET A 66 -12.17 4.95 8.96
C MET A 66 -13.44 5.74 9.30
N ASP A 67 -14.43 5.76 8.41
CA ASP A 67 -15.74 6.37 8.66
C ASP A 67 -16.51 5.65 9.75
N HIS A 68 -16.53 4.31 9.73
CA HIS A 68 -17.13 3.50 10.79
C HIS A 68 -16.53 3.78 12.17
N LEU A 69 -15.23 4.06 12.22
CA LEU A 69 -14.51 4.39 13.45
C LEU A 69 -14.62 5.86 13.84
N GLY A 70 -15.31 6.71 13.07
CA GLY A 70 -15.45 8.13 13.27
C GLY A 70 -14.15 8.92 13.12
N ILE A 71 -13.24 8.44 12.23
CA ILE A 71 -11.92 9.04 12.01
C ILE A 71 -11.94 9.84 10.71
N GLU A 72 -12.02 11.15 10.82
CA GLU A 72 -12.07 12.05 9.66
C GLU A 72 -10.72 12.18 8.95
N ARG A 73 -9.63 12.28 9.72
CA ARG A 73 -8.27 12.44 9.18
C ARG A 73 -7.30 11.47 9.84
N PHE A 74 -6.37 10.95 9.07
CA PHE A 74 -5.41 9.95 9.55
C PHE A 74 -4.10 10.00 8.80
N ALA A 75 -3.03 9.53 9.44
CA ALA A 75 -1.82 9.15 8.73
C ALA A 75 -1.92 7.69 8.31
N VAL A 76 -1.21 7.32 7.25
CA VAL A 76 -1.17 5.96 6.74
C VAL A 76 0.26 5.45 6.62
N VAL A 77 0.48 4.20 7.00
CA VAL A 77 1.76 3.48 6.82
C VAL A 77 1.47 2.21 6.05
N GLY A 78 2.17 1.99 4.94
CA GLY A 78 1.98 0.79 4.13
C GLY A 78 3.28 0.26 3.57
N MET A 79 3.37 -1.06 3.44
CA MET A 79 4.54 -1.74 2.87
C MET A 79 4.16 -2.55 1.64
N CYS A 80 5.05 -2.62 0.65
CA CYS A 80 4.84 -3.42 -0.56
C CYS A 80 3.62 -2.90 -1.34
N ILE A 81 2.59 -3.72 -1.53
CA ILE A 81 1.30 -3.32 -2.11
C ILE A 81 0.63 -2.18 -1.34
N GLY A 82 0.92 -2.05 -0.03
CA GLY A 82 0.46 -0.94 0.79
C GLY A 82 0.88 0.44 0.26
N GLY A 83 2.00 0.52 -0.47
CA GLY A 83 2.40 1.75 -1.17
C GLY A 83 1.44 2.15 -2.28
N ALA A 84 0.92 1.18 -3.05
CA ALA A 84 -0.09 1.42 -4.08
C ALA A 84 -1.45 1.82 -3.45
N PHE A 85 -1.86 1.17 -2.36
CA PHE A 85 -3.05 1.56 -1.61
C PHE A 85 -2.96 3.00 -1.08
N ILE A 86 -1.81 3.41 -0.56
CA ILE A 86 -1.56 4.78 -0.08
C ILE A 86 -1.82 5.80 -1.21
N LEU A 87 -1.27 5.55 -2.38
CA LEU A 87 -1.40 6.50 -3.50
C LEU A 87 -2.85 6.62 -3.97
N GLU A 88 -3.58 5.51 -4.04
CA GLU A 88 -5.00 5.53 -4.37
C GLU A 88 -5.82 6.27 -3.30
N LEU A 89 -5.56 6.03 -2.01
CA LEU A 89 -6.19 6.77 -0.92
C LEU A 89 -5.96 8.27 -1.02
N ILE A 90 -4.72 8.69 -1.33
CA ILE A 90 -4.40 10.11 -1.49
C ILE A 90 -5.10 10.69 -2.71
N ALA A 91 -5.19 9.93 -3.81
CA ALA A 91 -5.86 10.37 -5.02
C ALA A 91 -7.37 10.54 -4.83
N GLU A 92 -8.03 9.60 -4.13
CA GLU A 92 -9.48 9.63 -3.90
C GLU A 92 -9.89 10.57 -2.76
N ALA A 93 -9.09 10.67 -1.71
CA ALA A 93 -9.44 11.41 -0.49
C ALA A 93 -8.25 12.20 0.08
N PRO A 94 -7.70 13.18 -0.67
CA PRO A 94 -6.49 13.90 -0.29
C PRO A 94 -6.63 14.62 1.06
N ASP A 95 -7.81 15.13 1.39
CA ASP A 95 -8.08 15.84 2.64
C ASP A 95 -8.14 14.92 3.87
N ARG A 96 -8.25 13.60 3.65
CA ARG A 96 -8.33 12.58 4.71
C ARG A 96 -6.94 12.12 5.17
N VAL A 97 -5.92 12.19 4.31
CA VAL A 97 -4.58 11.64 4.57
C VAL A 97 -3.62 12.76 4.96
N ASN A 98 -3.29 12.85 6.26
CA ASN A 98 -2.39 13.90 6.78
C ASN A 98 -0.93 13.68 6.39
N ALA A 99 -0.49 12.43 6.37
CA ALA A 99 0.88 12.02 6.05
C ALA A 99 0.90 10.55 5.64
N ALA A 100 1.85 10.16 4.82
CA ALA A 100 2.00 8.79 4.37
C ALA A 100 3.45 8.28 4.50
N VAL A 101 3.59 7.03 4.93
CA VAL A 101 4.88 6.32 4.92
C VAL A 101 4.77 5.11 4.00
N ALA A 102 5.41 5.19 2.84
CA ALA A 102 5.44 4.13 1.84
C ALA A 102 6.75 3.33 1.97
N MET A 103 6.64 2.13 2.54
CA MET A 103 7.79 1.25 2.74
C MET A 103 7.93 0.30 1.56
N GLN A 104 9.05 0.40 0.82
CA GLN A 104 9.30 -0.40 -0.38
C GLN A 104 8.04 -0.57 -1.25
N PRO A 105 7.49 0.52 -1.81
CA PRO A 105 6.30 0.42 -2.63
C PRO A 105 6.54 -0.50 -3.83
N ILE A 106 5.50 -1.25 -4.24
CA ILE A 106 5.54 -1.99 -5.50
C ILE A 106 5.61 -1.02 -6.68
N GLY A 107 6.12 -1.49 -7.79
CA GLY A 107 6.16 -0.70 -9.01
C GLY A 107 6.56 -1.50 -10.25
N GLN A 108 6.38 -0.89 -11.40
CA GLN A 108 6.71 -1.47 -12.69
C GLN A 108 8.16 -1.16 -13.08
N ALA A 109 8.90 -2.19 -13.47
CA ALA A 109 10.25 -2.11 -14.03
C ALA A 109 10.59 -3.42 -14.76
N ASP A 110 10.01 -3.63 -15.93
CA ASP A 110 10.14 -4.85 -16.73
C ASP A 110 9.78 -6.16 -15.98
N ASN A 111 8.93 -6.04 -14.94
CA ASN A 111 8.56 -7.11 -14.01
C ASN A 111 7.07 -7.50 -14.09
N HIS A 112 6.43 -7.18 -15.20
CA HIS A 112 5.00 -7.47 -15.42
C HIS A 112 4.68 -8.98 -15.39
N ALA A 113 5.62 -9.80 -15.87
CA ALA A 113 5.47 -11.25 -15.86
C ALA A 113 5.49 -11.82 -14.42
N GLU A 114 6.33 -11.27 -13.56
CA GLU A 114 6.42 -11.64 -12.14
C GLU A 114 5.13 -11.26 -11.39
N PHE A 115 4.57 -10.09 -11.68
CA PHE A 115 3.28 -9.68 -11.11
C PHE A 115 2.15 -10.56 -11.64
N ARG A 116 2.16 -10.95 -12.93
CA ARG A 116 1.18 -11.90 -13.47
C ARG A 116 1.27 -13.26 -12.76
N ALA A 117 2.45 -13.78 -12.60
CA ALA A 117 2.66 -15.06 -11.94
C ALA A 117 2.16 -15.04 -10.48
N ILE A 118 2.46 -13.98 -9.73
CA ILE A 118 1.97 -13.86 -8.35
C ILE A 118 0.46 -13.66 -8.29
N PHE A 119 -0.12 -12.92 -9.23
CA PHE A 119 -1.57 -12.76 -9.32
C PHE A 119 -2.28 -14.08 -9.59
N ASP A 120 -1.78 -14.89 -10.51
CA ASP A 120 -2.33 -16.21 -10.82
C ASP A 120 -2.26 -17.15 -9.61
N GLU A 121 -1.18 -17.07 -8.80
CA GLU A 121 -1.08 -17.82 -7.55
C GLU A 121 -2.06 -17.29 -6.47
N TRP A 122 -2.29 -15.99 -6.40
CA TRP A 122 -3.31 -15.43 -5.50
C TRP A 122 -4.71 -15.89 -5.90
N ARG A 123 -5.07 -15.77 -7.18
CA ARG A 123 -6.32 -16.28 -7.73
C ARG A 123 -6.52 -17.74 -7.37
N LYS A 124 -5.55 -18.59 -7.69
CA LYS A 124 -5.61 -20.02 -7.39
C LYS A 124 -5.83 -20.30 -5.89
N GLY A 125 -5.31 -19.47 -5.03
CA GLY A 125 -5.43 -19.64 -3.57
C GLY A 125 -6.78 -19.27 -3.00
N ILE A 126 -7.63 -18.50 -3.72
CA ILE A 126 -8.93 -18.01 -3.23
C ILE A 126 -10.09 -18.31 -4.18
N ALA A 127 -9.87 -18.83 -5.37
CA ALA A 127 -10.92 -19.02 -6.38
C ALA A 127 -12.04 -19.96 -5.91
N ASP A 128 -11.74 -20.96 -5.10
CA ASP A 128 -12.75 -21.89 -4.56
C ASP A 128 -13.71 -21.22 -3.57
N ASP A 129 -13.27 -20.11 -2.92
CA ASP A 129 -14.08 -19.31 -2.02
C ASP A 129 -14.95 -18.29 -2.79
N HIS A 130 -14.69 -18.10 -4.09
CA HIS A 130 -15.36 -17.14 -4.97
C HIS A 130 -16.01 -17.80 -6.20
N PRO A 131 -17.02 -18.69 -6.00
CA PRO A 131 -17.70 -19.37 -7.10
C PRO A 131 -18.49 -18.44 -8.03
N GLU A 132 -18.74 -17.19 -7.60
CA GLU A 132 -19.38 -16.15 -8.40
C GLU A 132 -18.45 -15.58 -9.49
N ALA A 133 -17.11 -15.65 -9.30
CA ALA A 133 -16.14 -15.03 -10.17
C ALA A 133 -15.69 -15.96 -11.30
N GLY A 134 -16.03 -15.60 -12.53
CA GLY A 134 -15.54 -16.27 -13.73
C GLY A 134 -14.16 -15.75 -14.21
N ASP A 135 -13.65 -16.37 -15.27
CA ASP A 135 -12.36 -15.95 -15.85
C ASP A 135 -12.33 -14.46 -16.25
N ALA A 136 -13.46 -13.94 -16.76
CA ALA A 136 -13.58 -12.54 -17.15
C ALA A 136 -13.45 -11.59 -15.95
N ASP A 137 -13.99 -11.99 -14.79
CA ASP A 137 -13.89 -11.17 -13.57
C ASP A 137 -12.44 -11.10 -13.09
N TRP A 138 -11.74 -12.22 -13.06
CA TRP A 138 -10.33 -12.28 -12.70
C TRP A 138 -9.43 -11.48 -13.65
N GLU A 139 -9.69 -11.54 -14.97
CA GLU A 139 -8.93 -10.73 -15.93
C GLU A 139 -9.25 -9.24 -15.80
N GLY A 140 -10.49 -8.87 -15.44
CA GLY A 140 -10.85 -7.51 -15.10
C GLY A 140 -10.06 -6.98 -13.90
N VAL A 141 -10.04 -7.76 -12.80
CA VAL A 141 -9.23 -7.42 -11.60
C VAL A 141 -7.74 -7.27 -11.94
N TRP A 142 -7.19 -8.22 -12.70
CA TRP A 142 -5.80 -8.13 -13.18
C TRP A 142 -5.56 -6.83 -13.94
N SER A 143 -6.40 -6.53 -14.92
CA SER A 143 -6.28 -5.35 -15.75
C SER A 143 -6.36 -4.05 -14.93
N ASN A 144 -7.28 -4.00 -13.97
CA ASN A 144 -7.48 -2.81 -13.13
C ASN A 144 -6.32 -2.61 -12.13
N LEU A 145 -5.69 -3.68 -11.64
CA LEU A 145 -4.56 -3.59 -10.73
C LEU A 145 -3.22 -3.37 -11.47
N PHE A 146 -2.97 -4.12 -12.54
CA PHE A 146 -1.63 -4.21 -13.13
C PHE A 146 -1.60 -4.01 -14.65
N GLY A 147 -2.73 -3.67 -15.28
CA GLY A 147 -2.83 -3.46 -16.72
C GLY A 147 -2.44 -2.07 -17.20
N ARG A 148 -2.15 -1.14 -16.29
CA ARG A 148 -1.74 0.23 -16.64
C ARG A 148 -0.22 0.31 -16.81
N ASP A 149 0.21 1.16 -17.73
CA ASP A 149 1.65 1.43 -17.96
C ASP A 149 2.10 2.63 -17.10
N ASN A 150 1.92 2.50 -15.78
CA ASN A 150 2.33 3.48 -14.78
C ASN A 150 3.44 2.89 -13.91
N VAL A 151 4.43 3.69 -13.55
CA VAL A 151 5.53 3.22 -12.67
C VAL A 151 5.01 2.77 -11.31
N LEU A 152 3.96 3.40 -10.81
CA LEU A 152 3.37 3.14 -9.48
C LEU A 152 2.00 2.48 -9.56
N TRP A 153 1.79 1.57 -10.45
CA TRP A 153 0.59 0.74 -10.67
C TRP A 153 -0.78 1.41 -10.44
N SER A 154 -1.05 1.92 -9.23
CA SER A 154 -2.38 2.36 -8.80
C SER A 154 -2.80 3.70 -9.38
N VAL A 155 -1.88 4.63 -9.56
CA VAL A 155 -2.20 5.99 -10.01
C VAL A 155 -1.45 6.36 -11.29
N PRO A 156 -2.03 7.22 -12.16
CA PRO A 156 -1.29 7.78 -13.28
C PRO A 156 -0.09 8.61 -12.80
N ASP A 157 1.07 8.43 -13.43
CA ASP A 157 2.28 9.20 -13.09
C ASP A 157 2.05 10.72 -13.13
N ALA A 158 1.12 11.18 -13.98
CA ALA A 158 0.79 12.60 -14.14
C ALA A 158 0.19 13.25 -12.89
N ILE A 159 -0.37 12.49 -11.93
CA ILE A 159 -0.91 13.07 -10.70
C ILE A 159 0.14 13.29 -9.62
N LEU A 160 1.28 12.62 -9.68
CA LEU A 160 2.31 12.68 -8.63
C LEU A 160 2.72 14.12 -8.27
N PRO A 161 2.93 15.03 -9.25
CA PRO A 161 3.27 16.42 -8.95
C PRO A 161 2.14 17.22 -8.27
N THR A 162 0.93 16.71 -8.25
CA THR A 162 -0.23 17.36 -7.61
C THR A 162 -0.51 16.89 -6.19
N ILE A 163 0.22 15.87 -5.72
CA ILE A 163 0.06 15.33 -4.38
C ILE A 163 0.64 16.29 -3.35
N GLU A 164 -0.24 16.87 -2.52
CA GLU A 164 0.13 17.79 -1.45
C GLU A 164 0.38 17.09 -0.11
N THR A 165 -0.04 15.84 0.03
CA THR A 165 0.20 15.02 1.22
C THR A 165 1.71 14.76 1.38
N PRO A 166 2.31 15.05 2.56
CA PRO A 166 3.69 14.66 2.83
C PRO A 166 3.87 13.14 2.76
N VAL A 167 4.92 12.68 2.07
CA VAL A 167 5.22 11.26 1.89
C VAL A 167 6.66 10.94 2.28
N LEU A 168 6.84 10.02 3.23
CA LEU A 168 8.13 9.42 3.51
C LEU A 168 8.24 8.08 2.78
N VAL A 169 9.25 7.94 1.95
CA VAL A 169 9.48 6.74 1.14
C VAL A 169 10.69 5.99 1.69
N LEU A 170 10.52 4.72 2.03
CA LEU A 170 11.60 3.80 2.34
C LEU A 170 11.85 2.93 1.10
N GLN A 171 13.06 3.02 0.53
CA GLN A 171 13.36 2.47 -0.79
C GLN A 171 13.24 0.94 -0.87
N GLY A 172 12.63 0.45 -1.95
CA GLY A 172 12.71 -0.93 -2.38
C GLY A 172 13.96 -1.22 -3.21
N ASP A 173 14.31 -2.50 -3.37
CA ASP A 173 15.53 -2.92 -4.08
C ASP A 173 15.46 -4.36 -4.64
N ASP A 174 14.26 -4.88 -4.86
CA ASP A 174 14.03 -6.20 -5.43
C ASP A 174 13.07 -6.15 -6.63
N VAL A 175 12.77 -7.30 -7.21
CA VAL A 175 11.96 -7.40 -8.43
C VAL A 175 10.54 -6.85 -8.28
N TYR A 176 9.92 -6.97 -7.11
CA TYR A 176 8.57 -6.46 -6.85
C TYR A 176 8.58 -5.01 -6.36
N HIS A 177 9.70 -4.59 -5.75
CA HIS A 177 9.90 -3.27 -5.18
C HIS A 177 11.09 -2.59 -5.83
N PRO A 178 11.03 -2.30 -7.15
CA PRO A 178 12.17 -1.76 -7.87
C PRO A 178 12.54 -0.37 -7.35
N LYS A 179 13.85 -0.06 -7.31
CA LYS A 179 14.34 1.25 -6.88
C LYS A 179 13.66 2.40 -7.60
N VAL A 180 13.40 2.22 -8.90
CA VAL A 180 12.76 3.26 -9.73
C VAL A 180 11.39 3.66 -9.18
N ALA A 181 10.60 2.76 -8.63
CA ALA A 181 9.31 3.10 -8.02
C ALA A 181 9.47 4.06 -6.83
N SER A 182 10.37 3.73 -5.92
CA SER A 182 10.67 4.58 -4.76
C SER A 182 11.27 5.94 -5.16
N GLN A 183 12.20 5.93 -6.11
CA GLN A 183 12.86 7.12 -6.60
C GLN A 183 11.89 8.03 -7.36
N ARG A 184 11.01 7.46 -8.17
CA ARG A 184 9.98 8.19 -8.90
C ARG A 184 8.99 8.86 -7.94
N LEU A 185 8.51 8.11 -6.96
CA LEU A 185 7.62 8.66 -5.92
C LEU A 185 8.29 9.82 -5.17
N ALA A 186 9.54 9.67 -4.79
CA ALA A 186 10.27 10.70 -4.06
C ALA A 186 10.65 11.92 -4.93
N ALA A 187 10.83 11.73 -6.24
CA ALA A 187 11.21 12.81 -7.15
C ALA A 187 10.00 13.65 -7.60
N ASP A 188 8.87 13.01 -7.85
CA ASP A 188 7.72 13.65 -8.49
C ASP A 188 6.69 14.18 -7.48
N VAL A 189 6.63 13.65 -6.25
CA VAL A 189 5.75 14.20 -5.20
C VAL A 189 6.46 15.34 -4.47
N PRO A 190 5.90 16.58 -4.49
CA PRO A 190 6.59 17.78 -4.02
C PRO A 190 7.06 17.74 -2.56
N LYS A 191 6.30 17.02 -1.69
CA LYS A 191 6.61 16.92 -0.26
C LYS A 191 7.07 15.50 0.11
N ALA A 192 7.75 14.81 -0.79
CA ALA A 192 8.29 13.50 -0.51
C ALA A 192 9.76 13.55 -0.03
N THR A 193 10.11 12.59 0.80
CA THR A 193 11.49 12.36 1.28
C THR A 193 11.83 10.89 1.12
N LEU A 194 13.04 10.56 0.65
CA LEU A 194 13.52 9.21 0.44
C LEU A 194 14.53 8.80 1.51
N ILE A 195 14.33 7.59 2.06
CA ILE A 195 15.32 6.87 2.86
C ILE A 195 15.75 5.64 2.06
N GLU A 196 16.99 5.64 1.60
CA GLU A 196 17.53 4.58 0.74
C GLU A 196 17.89 3.32 1.53
N ARG A 197 18.40 3.47 2.77
CA ARG A 197 18.90 2.38 3.60
C ARG A 197 18.09 2.27 4.89
N TRP A 198 17.37 1.15 5.05
CA TRP A 198 16.49 0.97 6.19
C TRP A 198 16.24 -0.51 6.59
N LYS A 199 16.61 -1.46 5.71
CA LYS A 199 16.34 -2.91 5.91
C LYS A 199 17.40 -3.57 6.78
N ASP A 200 18.65 -3.19 6.61
CA ASP A 200 19.75 -3.77 7.38
C ASP A 200 19.62 -3.44 8.87
N PRO A 201 19.96 -4.38 9.77
CA PRO A 201 19.87 -4.15 11.21
C PRO A 201 20.61 -2.89 11.68
N ALA A 202 21.72 -2.53 11.03
CA ALA A 202 22.48 -1.33 11.35
C ALA A 202 21.76 -0.02 10.98
N ASP A 203 20.93 -0.03 9.94
CA ASP A 203 20.22 1.15 9.43
C ASP A 203 18.82 1.32 10.06
N GLN A 204 18.22 0.23 10.57
CA GLN A 204 16.86 0.25 11.12
C GLN A 204 16.65 1.29 12.24
N PRO A 205 17.54 1.49 13.22
CA PRO A 205 17.31 2.49 14.27
C PRO A 205 17.18 3.92 13.72
N ALA A 206 17.99 4.29 12.74
CA ALA A 206 17.94 5.60 12.11
C ALA A 206 16.69 5.77 11.26
N ALA A 207 16.29 4.73 10.52
CA ALA A 207 15.08 4.75 9.71
C ALA A 207 13.81 4.86 10.58
N ARG A 208 13.71 4.08 11.67
CA ARG A 208 12.61 4.17 12.64
C ARG A 208 12.51 5.57 13.24
N ALA A 209 13.63 6.13 13.70
CA ALA A 209 13.66 7.48 14.24
C ALA A 209 13.23 8.54 13.21
N ALA A 210 13.52 8.33 11.93
CA ALA A 210 13.06 9.21 10.86
C ALA A 210 11.54 9.09 10.61
N VAL A 211 11.00 7.87 10.60
CA VAL A 211 9.55 7.63 10.55
C VAL A 211 8.85 8.30 11.73
N ASP A 212 9.39 8.14 12.93
CA ASP A 212 8.83 8.73 14.15
C ASP A 212 8.76 10.25 14.09
N ARG A 213 9.85 10.90 13.66
CA ARG A 213 9.89 12.37 13.49
C ARG A 213 8.91 12.82 12.42
N PHE A 214 8.95 12.17 11.25
CA PHE A 214 8.06 12.51 10.14
C PHE A 214 6.58 12.45 10.55
N LEU A 215 6.17 11.38 11.23
CA LEU A 215 4.79 11.25 11.71
C LEU A 215 4.46 12.29 12.77
N ALA A 216 5.36 12.58 13.72
CA ALA A 216 5.15 13.61 14.74
C ALA A 216 4.96 15.01 14.14
N ASP A 217 5.73 15.33 13.08
CA ASP A 217 5.67 16.64 12.42
C ASP A 217 4.38 16.86 11.61
N HIS A 218 3.67 15.77 11.23
CA HIS A 218 2.53 15.85 10.31
C HIS A 218 1.20 15.30 10.87
N THR A 219 1.17 14.83 12.12
CA THR A 219 -0.05 14.22 12.72
C THR A 219 -0.60 14.94 13.94
N THR A 220 -0.21 16.17 14.18
CA THR A 220 -0.78 17.03 15.27
C THR A 220 -2.14 17.58 14.92
#